data_2feb6f914ce204306b1ddf73421fdc8a
#
_entry.id   2feb6f914ce204306b1ddf73421fdc8a
#
_cell.length_a   1.000
_cell.length_b   1.000
_cell.length_c   1.000
_cell.angle_alpha   90.00
_cell.angle_beta   90.00
_cell.angle_gamma   90.00
#
_symmetry.space_group_name_H-M   'P 1'
#
loop_
_entity.id
_entity.type
_entity.pdbx_description
1 polymer ?
#
loop_
_entity_poly.entity_id
_entity_poly.type
_entity_poly.pdbx_seq_one_letter_code
_entity_poly.pdbx_strand_id
1 'polypeptide(L)'
;MLQLPTKQETQDRLRRERELVLLVNVRSRRGAALHGDVRRMLERRGWTVTAEHLVADPAAQLPALLPRVLAERPPLLVVGSGDGTIATVVDHLAHTGTVLGYLPLGTTNNFGRSLGLPLRLEDAVDVVTAGKVADVDLGRVDGDYFANLVSIGISAAVAGRTPHELKRRVGRWAYALTSARTLATHRPFSAEVRSGSALWRVRTHQLNIANGRMHAGTAIAADASLDDRLLVAYALGGGSRLSAARAAAHQALTPWLPLERKGYLTGTEFTVSTDVPLDVDVDGELSGTTPIHVEVTGQALRVMVPTAFVDS
;
A
#
# COMPACT_ATOMS: atom_id res chain seq x y z
N MET A 1 -19.79 -15.37 -15.29
CA MET A 1 -18.53 -15.10 -14.62
C MET A 1 -17.62 -16.31 -14.80
N LEU A 2 -16.47 -16.18 -15.43
CA LEU A 2 -15.45 -17.24 -15.45
C LEU A 2 -14.96 -17.43 -13.99
N GLN A 3 -15.05 -18.65 -13.48
CA GLN A 3 -14.57 -18.97 -12.15
C GLN A 3 -13.04 -18.87 -12.16
N LEU A 4 -12.46 -18.04 -11.29
CA LEU A 4 -11.01 -17.96 -11.16
C LEU A 4 -10.46 -19.30 -10.67
N PRO A 5 -9.27 -19.73 -11.15
CA PRO A 5 -8.64 -20.96 -10.68
C PRO A 5 -8.40 -20.88 -9.18
N THR A 6 -8.37 -22.01 -8.51
CA THR A 6 -8.02 -22.08 -7.08
C THR A 6 -6.59 -21.61 -6.82
N LYS A 7 -6.27 -21.30 -5.59
CA LYS A 7 -4.92 -20.93 -5.14
C LYS A 7 -3.90 -22.03 -5.50
N GLN A 8 -4.25 -23.30 -5.28
CA GLN A 8 -3.41 -24.45 -5.60
C GLN A 8 -3.18 -24.59 -7.11
N GLU A 9 -4.23 -24.52 -7.92
CA GLU A 9 -4.10 -24.55 -9.38
C GLU A 9 -3.21 -23.44 -9.92
N THR A 10 -3.34 -22.25 -9.34
CA THR A 10 -2.49 -21.08 -9.67
C THR A 10 -1.02 -21.34 -9.32
N GLN A 11 -0.75 -21.87 -8.13
CA GLN A 11 0.60 -22.22 -7.69
C GLN A 11 1.23 -23.30 -8.61
N ASP A 12 0.46 -24.31 -8.98
CA ASP A 12 0.93 -25.40 -9.86
C ASP A 12 1.15 -24.88 -11.29
N ARG A 13 0.34 -23.96 -11.76
CA ARG A 13 0.54 -23.26 -13.04
C ARG A 13 1.86 -22.49 -13.04
N LEU A 14 2.13 -21.68 -12.02
CA LEU A 14 3.37 -20.93 -11.90
C LEU A 14 4.62 -21.82 -11.89
N ARG A 15 4.53 -22.97 -11.19
CA ARG A 15 5.64 -23.93 -11.12
C ARG A 15 5.93 -24.61 -12.46
N ARG A 16 4.89 -24.85 -13.27
CA ARG A 16 5.04 -25.47 -14.60
C ARG A 16 5.52 -24.47 -15.65
N GLU A 17 4.85 -23.33 -15.74
CA GLU A 17 5.08 -22.37 -16.84
C GLU A 17 6.34 -21.58 -16.60
N ARG A 18 6.59 -21.14 -15.38
CA ARG A 18 7.74 -20.29 -15.02
C ARG A 18 7.90 -19.07 -15.94
N GLU A 19 6.78 -18.50 -16.35
CA GLU A 19 6.70 -17.32 -17.20
C GLU A 19 6.21 -16.13 -16.38
N LEU A 20 6.74 -14.96 -16.69
CA LEU A 20 6.34 -13.72 -16.04
C LEU A 20 6.49 -12.52 -16.97
N VAL A 21 5.68 -11.50 -16.69
CA VAL A 21 5.88 -10.15 -17.20
C VAL A 21 6.59 -9.33 -16.11
N LEU A 22 7.65 -8.61 -16.49
CA LEU A 22 8.41 -7.73 -15.58
C LEU A 22 8.03 -6.27 -15.83
N LEU A 23 7.62 -5.57 -14.77
CA LEU A 23 7.38 -4.13 -14.77
C LEU A 23 8.29 -3.47 -13.73
N VAL A 24 9.13 -2.53 -14.15
CA VAL A 24 10.01 -1.82 -13.22
C VAL A 24 9.82 -0.32 -13.32
N ASN A 25 9.51 0.31 -12.18
CA ASN A 25 9.54 1.76 -12.09
C ASN A 25 10.99 2.24 -11.93
N VAL A 26 11.57 2.69 -13.04
CA VAL A 26 12.96 3.18 -13.08
C VAL A 26 13.18 4.49 -12.32
N ARG A 27 12.12 5.18 -11.92
CA ARG A 27 12.18 6.39 -11.06
C ARG A 27 12.03 6.06 -9.57
N SER A 28 11.73 4.82 -9.20
CA SER A 28 11.81 4.39 -7.80
C SER A 28 13.26 4.50 -7.30
N ARG A 29 13.42 4.59 -5.98
CA ARG A 29 14.74 4.85 -5.36
C ARG A 29 15.88 3.98 -5.88
N ARG A 30 15.60 2.72 -6.21
CA ARG A 30 16.59 1.73 -6.64
C ARG A 30 16.30 1.17 -8.05
N GLY A 31 15.17 1.54 -8.66
CA GLY A 31 14.71 0.93 -9.91
C GLY A 31 15.67 1.13 -11.08
N ALA A 32 16.14 2.36 -11.32
CA ALA A 32 17.06 2.64 -12.42
C ALA A 32 18.38 1.85 -12.32
N ALA A 33 18.90 1.68 -11.10
CA ALA A 33 20.17 0.96 -10.88
C ALA A 33 20.03 -0.56 -10.97
N LEU A 34 18.84 -1.11 -10.64
CA LEU A 34 18.66 -2.53 -10.38
C LEU A 34 17.83 -3.28 -11.43
N HIS A 35 17.17 -2.60 -12.40
CA HIS A 35 16.27 -3.29 -13.34
C HIS A 35 16.97 -4.43 -14.11
N GLY A 36 18.17 -4.19 -14.66
CA GLY A 36 18.93 -5.22 -15.34
C GLY A 36 19.41 -6.37 -14.44
N ASP A 37 19.66 -6.09 -13.14
CA ASP A 37 19.97 -7.13 -12.16
C ASP A 37 18.74 -7.97 -11.84
N VAL A 38 17.57 -7.34 -11.67
CA VAL A 38 16.29 -8.03 -11.45
C VAL A 38 16.04 -9.06 -12.53
N ARG A 39 16.09 -8.65 -13.80
CA ARG A 39 15.89 -9.56 -14.93
C ARG A 39 16.85 -10.73 -14.88
N ARG A 40 18.16 -10.47 -14.75
CA ARG A 40 19.19 -11.52 -14.67
C ARG A 40 19.00 -12.48 -13.49
N MET A 41 18.52 -11.97 -12.34
CA MET A 41 18.25 -12.79 -11.17
C MET A 41 17.06 -13.72 -11.39
N LEU A 42 15.98 -13.25 -12.02
CA LEU A 42 14.81 -14.05 -12.38
C LEU A 42 15.19 -15.16 -13.38
N GLU A 43 15.92 -14.82 -14.43
CA GLU A 43 16.38 -15.76 -15.45
C GLU A 43 17.32 -16.83 -14.87
N ARG A 44 18.26 -16.47 -13.97
CA ARG A 44 19.12 -17.45 -13.26
C ARG A 44 18.36 -18.44 -12.40
N ARG A 45 17.16 -18.07 -11.93
CA ARG A 45 16.25 -18.94 -11.16
C ARG A 45 15.34 -19.78 -12.05
N GLY A 46 15.57 -19.74 -13.37
CA GLY A 46 14.86 -20.56 -14.38
C GLY A 46 13.49 -20.01 -14.73
N TRP A 47 13.26 -18.68 -14.57
CA TRP A 47 12.05 -18.01 -15.03
C TRP A 47 12.29 -17.31 -16.36
N THR A 48 11.28 -17.37 -17.22
CA THR A 48 11.27 -16.68 -18.52
C THR A 48 10.56 -15.34 -18.39
N VAL A 49 11.27 -14.25 -18.70
CA VAL A 49 10.67 -12.91 -18.80
C VAL A 49 10.09 -12.78 -20.21
N THR A 50 8.78 -12.94 -20.36
CA THR A 50 8.06 -12.88 -21.64
C THR A 50 7.91 -11.46 -22.17
N ALA A 51 7.78 -10.49 -21.27
CA ALA A 51 7.77 -9.06 -21.59
C ALA A 51 8.39 -8.25 -20.46
N GLU A 52 9.02 -7.12 -20.82
CA GLU A 52 9.62 -6.18 -19.86
C GLU A 52 9.14 -4.76 -20.14
N HIS A 53 8.65 -4.09 -19.09
CA HIS A 53 8.16 -2.72 -19.15
C HIS A 53 8.93 -1.83 -18.17
N LEU A 54 9.67 -0.86 -18.69
CA LEU A 54 10.35 0.16 -17.89
C LEU A 54 9.47 1.41 -17.83
N VAL A 55 8.98 1.72 -16.64
CA VAL A 55 8.04 2.82 -16.41
C VAL A 55 8.77 3.97 -15.73
N ALA A 56 8.75 5.14 -16.33
CA ALA A 56 9.36 6.35 -15.78
C ALA A 56 8.34 7.32 -15.16
N ASP A 57 7.09 7.22 -15.58
CA ASP A 57 5.97 7.99 -15.02
C ASP A 57 4.77 7.03 -14.81
N PRO A 58 4.69 6.40 -13.63
CA PRO A 58 3.62 5.44 -13.34
C PRO A 58 2.22 6.03 -13.51
N ALA A 59 1.97 7.23 -13.01
CA ALA A 59 0.66 7.86 -13.06
C ALA A 59 0.18 8.08 -14.51
N ALA A 60 1.08 8.45 -15.41
CA ALA A 60 0.74 8.65 -16.83
C ALA A 60 0.71 7.35 -17.64
N GLN A 61 1.57 6.38 -17.30
CA GLN A 61 1.81 5.21 -18.16
C GLN A 61 0.98 3.99 -17.76
N LEU A 62 0.79 3.73 -16.45
CA LEU A 62 0.15 2.51 -15.96
C LEU A 62 -1.33 2.39 -16.36
N PRO A 63 -2.16 3.45 -16.35
CA PRO A 63 -3.57 3.34 -16.75
C PRO A 63 -3.78 2.81 -18.17
N ALA A 64 -2.86 3.08 -19.09
CA ALA A 64 -2.93 2.56 -20.45
C ALA A 64 -2.19 1.23 -20.63
N LEU A 65 -1.14 0.98 -19.85
CA LEU A 65 -0.28 -0.20 -19.95
C LEU A 65 -0.91 -1.43 -19.30
N LEU A 66 -1.37 -1.29 -18.05
CA LEU A 66 -1.84 -2.44 -17.25
C LEU A 66 -3.03 -3.18 -17.90
N PRO A 67 -4.08 -2.49 -18.43
CA PRO A 67 -5.16 -3.19 -19.11
C PRO A 67 -4.68 -4.05 -20.29
N ARG A 68 -3.67 -3.59 -21.03
CA ARG A 68 -3.10 -4.35 -22.18
C ARG A 68 -2.33 -5.57 -21.70
N VAL A 69 -1.48 -5.40 -20.68
CA VAL A 69 -0.71 -6.51 -20.08
C VAL A 69 -1.65 -7.56 -19.49
N LEU A 70 -2.68 -7.13 -18.76
CA LEU A 70 -3.62 -8.04 -18.12
C LEU A 70 -4.60 -8.72 -19.09
N ALA A 71 -4.85 -8.13 -20.25
CA ALA A 71 -5.64 -8.77 -21.31
C ALA A 71 -4.98 -10.07 -21.81
N GLU A 72 -3.65 -10.17 -21.77
CA GLU A 72 -2.88 -11.37 -22.11
C GLU A 72 -2.90 -12.44 -21.01
N ARG A 73 -3.46 -12.13 -19.84
CA ARG A 73 -3.58 -13.02 -18.66
C ARG A 73 -2.26 -13.68 -18.24
N PRO A 74 -1.20 -12.88 -18.03
CA PRO A 74 0.07 -13.45 -17.59
C PRO A 74 -0.12 -14.20 -16.25
N PRO A 75 0.54 -15.34 -16.05
CA PRO A 75 0.43 -16.08 -14.80
C PRO A 75 1.01 -15.28 -13.62
N LEU A 76 2.06 -14.48 -13.87
CA LEU A 76 2.76 -13.68 -12.88
C LEU A 76 3.14 -12.30 -13.47
N LEU A 77 2.77 -11.24 -12.79
CA LEU A 77 3.28 -9.88 -13.03
C LEU A 77 4.24 -9.49 -11.91
N VAL A 78 5.52 -9.41 -12.23
CA VAL A 78 6.55 -8.97 -11.27
C VAL A 78 6.71 -7.46 -11.35
N VAL A 79 6.51 -6.77 -10.23
CA VAL A 79 6.56 -5.32 -10.15
C VAL A 79 7.69 -4.86 -9.24
N GLY A 80 8.73 -4.28 -9.81
CA GLY A 80 9.84 -3.66 -9.09
C GLY A 80 9.58 -2.16 -8.86
N SER A 81 9.17 -1.76 -7.65
CA SER A 81 8.73 -0.38 -7.41
C SER A 81 8.70 0.02 -5.92
N GLY A 82 8.16 1.21 -5.64
CA GLY A 82 7.73 1.65 -4.30
C GLY A 82 6.21 1.66 -4.17
N ASP A 83 5.73 2.05 -2.98
CA ASP A 83 4.30 1.99 -2.59
C ASP A 83 3.37 2.73 -3.57
N GLY A 84 3.73 3.93 -4.05
CA GLY A 84 2.86 4.68 -4.96
C GLY A 84 2.58 3.98 -6.30
N THR A 85 3.54 3.23 -6.85
CA THR A 85 3.30 2.42 -8.06
C THR A 85 2.46 1.19 -7.73
N ILE A 86 2.69 0.57 -6.56
CA ILE A 86 1.90 -0.57 -6.10
C ILE A 86 0.44 -0.18 -5.93
N ALA A 87 0.13 0.99 -5.38
CA ALA A 87 -1.24 1.48 -5.25
C ALA A 87 -2.00 1.42 -6.60
N THR A 88 -1.42 1.98 -7.66
CA THR A 88 -2.03 1.92 -9.01
C THR A 88 -2.11 0.48 -9.55
N VAL A 89 -1.08 -0.35 -9.30
CA VAL A 89 -1.03 -1.73 -9.80
C VAL A 89 -2.10 -2.61 -9.15
N VAL A 90 -2.31 -2.52 -7.84
CA VAL A 90 -3.27 -3.37 -7.13
C VAL A 90 -4.71 -3.07 -7.55
N ASP A 91 -5.02 -1.82 -7.83
CA ASP A 91 -6.33 -1.41 -8.34
C ASP A 91 -6.69 -2.12 -9.66
N HIS A 92 -5.71 -2.23 -10.57
CA HIS A 92 -5.89 -2.93 -11.85
C HIS A 92 -5.83 -4.46 -11.72
N LEU A 93 -5.10 -5.00 -10.73
CA LEU A 93 -4.93 -6.43 -10.51
C LEU A 93 -6.07 -7.07 -9.71
N ALA A 94 -6.83 -6.29 -8.96
CA ALA A 94 -7.93 -6.80 -8.16
C ALA A 94 -8.84 -7.71 -9.00
N HIS A 95 -9.09 -8.93 -8.51
CA HIS A 95 -9.95 -9.95 -9.13
C HIS A 95 -9.57 -10.39 -10.56
N THR A 96 -8.34 -10.13 -11.04
CA THR A 96 -7.92 -10.58 -12.38
C THR A 96 -7.42 -12.03 -12.42
N GLY A 97 -6.99 -12.58 -11.32
CA GLY A 97 -6.38 -13.91 -11.23
C GLY A 97 -4.88 -13.92 -11.62
N THR A 98 -4.31 -12.84 -12.14
CA THR A 98 -2.86 -12.68 -12.31
C THR A 98 -2.21 -12.51 -10.94
N VAL A 99 -1.13 -13.26 -10.69
CA VAL A 99 -0.41 -13.17 -9.41
C VAL A 99 0.55 -11.98 -9.44
N LEU A 100 0.58 -11.21 -8.36
CA LEU A 100 1.56 -10.14 -8.16
C LEU A 100 2.84 -10.70 -7.52
N GLY A 101 3.98 -10.51 -8.17
CA GLY A 101 5.30 -10.63 -7.56
C GLY A 101 5.82 -9.23 -7.22
N TYR A 102 6.01 -8.90 -5.95
CA TYR A 102 6.47 -7.57 -5.58
C TYR A 102 7.93 -7.53 -5.17
N LEU A 103 8.71 -6.66 -5.81
CA LEU A 103 10.10 -6.38 -5.49
C LEU A 103 10.20 -4.97 -4.88
N PRO A 104 10.54 -4.83 -3.59
CA PRO A 104 10.49 -3.57 -2.85
C PRO A 104 11.69 -2.67 -3.19
N LEU A 105 11.58 -1.85 -4.24
CA LEU A 105 12.62 -0.93 -4.71
C LEU A 105 12.40 0.52 -4.24
N GLY A 106 11.36 0.78 -3.45
CA GLY A 106 11.03 2.08 -2.89
C GLY A 106 11.77 2.40 -1.60
N THR A 107 11.27 3.43 -0.89
CA THR A 107 11.86 3.89 0.38
C THR A 107 11.20 3.22 1.59
N THR A 108 9.88 3.23 1.67
CA THR A 108 9.07 2.71 2.77
C THR A 108 8.64 1.27 2.55
N ASN A 109 8.15 0.95 1.36
CA ASN A 109 7.67 -0.37 0.96
C ASN A 109 6.70 -0.98 1.99
N ASN A 110 5.69 -0.20 2.37
CA ASN A 110 4.72 -0.57 3.42
C ASN A 110 3.99 -1.86 3.08
N PHE A 111 3.50 -1.96 1.84
CA PHE A 111 2.81 -3.16 1.36
C PHE A 111 3.71 -4.40 1.45
N GLY A 112 4.94 -4.32 0.96
CA GLY A 112 5.90 -5.43 1.05
C GLY A 112 6.22 -5.82 2.49
N ARG A 113 6.36 -4.85 3.40
CA ARG A 113 6.58 -5.11 4.82
C ARG A 113 5.36 -5.77 5.48
N SER A 114 4.15 -5.37 5.11
CA SER A 114 2.91 -6.02 5.61
C SER A 114 2.80 -7.47 5.14
N LEU A 115 3.29 -7.78 3.94
CA LEU A 115 3.41 -9.14 3.41
C LEU A 115 4.59 -9.94 3.98
N GLY A 116 5.44 -9.33 4.81
CA GLY A 116 6.65 -9.97 5.34
C GLY A 116 7.76 -10.15 4.28
N LEU A 117 7.72 -9.39 3.18
CA LEU A 117 8.74 -9.48 2.13
C LEU A 117 10.10 -8.95 2.62
N PRO A 118 11.20 -9.63 2.31
CA PRO A 118 12.54 -9.14 2.58
C PRO A 118 12.85 -7.90 1.73
N LEU A 119 13.63 -6.97 2.29
CA LEU A 119 14.01 -5.72 1.60
C LEU A 119 15.31 -5.86 0.78
N ARG A 120 16.08 -6.95 0.97
CA ARG A 120 17.19 -7.30 0.06
C ARG A 120 16.61 -7.81 -1.23
N LEU A 121 17.12 -7.31 -2.35
CA LEU A 121 16.59 -7.66 -3.66
C LEU A 121 16.68 -9.16 -3.95
N GLU A 122 17.81 -9.78 -3.66
CA GLU A 122 18.02 -11.23 -3.88
C GLU A 122 16.99 -12.08 -3.16
N ASP A 123 16.79 -11.79 -1.86
CA ASP A 123 15.84 -12.52 -1.02
C ASP A 123 14.39 -12.28 -1.48
N ALA A 124 14.07 -11.06 -1.95
CA ALA A 124 12.75 -10.75 -2.52
C ALA A 124 12.51 -11.50 -3.85
N VAL A 125 13.53 -11.62 -4.69
CA VAL A 125 13.47 -12.43 -5.91
C VAL A 125 13.29 -13.92 -5.57
N ASP A 126 13.91 -14.42 -4.49
CA ASP A 126 13.68 -15.79 -4.02
C ASP A 126 12.23 -16.01 -3.60
N VAL A 127 11.60 -15.03 -2.91
CA VAL A 127 10.17 -15.12 -2.59
C VAL A 127 9.31 -15.15 -3.86
N VAL A 128 9.59 -14.28 -4.83
CA VAL A 128 8.84 -14.24 -6.11
C VAL A 128 8.96 -15.56 -6.87
N THR A 129 10.13 -16.21 -6.83
CA THR A 129 10.41 -17.40 -7.65
C THR A 129 10.15 -18.74 -6.96
N ALA A 130 10.19 -18.78 -5.62
CA ALA A 130 10.12 -19.99 -4.82
C ALA A 130 9.19 -19.91 -3.60
N GLY A 131 8.52 -18.79 -3.39
CA GLY A 131 7.51 -18.60 -2.33
C GLY A 131 6.21 -19.33 -2.60
N LYS A 132 5.15 -18.88 -1.95
CA LYS A 132 3.79 -19.38 -2.17
C LYS A 132 2.85 -18.27 -2.63
N VAL A 133 1.77 -18.66 -3.30
CA VAL A 133 0.64 -17.78 -3.62
C VAL A 133 -0.25 -17.62 -2.39
N ALA A 134 -0.53 -16.39 -1.99
CA ALA A 134 -1.54 -16.06 -1.00
C ALA A 134 -2.63 -15.18 -1.63
N ASP A 135 -3.85 -15.33 -1.16
CA ASP A 135 -4.92 -14.37 -1.42
C ASP A 135 -4.85 -13.31 -0.32
N VAL A 136 -4.86 -12.03 -0.69
CA VAL A 136 -4.84 -10.93 0.27
C VAL A 136 -5.99 -9.96 0.04
N ASP A 137 -6.38 -9.32 1.12
CA ASP A 137 -7.45 -8.34 1.13
C ASP A 137 -6.96 -6.98 0.61
N LEU A 138 -7.87 -6.23 0.01
CA LEU A 138 -7.67 -4.83 -0.33
C LEU A 138 -8.74 -3.99 0.36
N GLY A 139 -8.39 -2.77 0.75
CA GLY A 139 -9.40 -1.79 1.09
C GLY A 139 -10.00 -1.19 -0.17
N ARG A 140 -11.23 -0.69 -0.07
CA ARG A 140 -11.93 -0.01 -1.15
C ARG A 140 -12.56 1.27 -0.65
N VAL A 141 -12.40 2.36 -1.39
CA VAL A 141 -13.02 3.66 -1.10
C VAL A 141 -13.57 4.24 -2.39
N ASP A 142 -14.88 4.57 -2.39
CA ASP A 142 -15.61 5.16 -3.52
C ASP A 142 -15.43 4.43 -4.87
N GLY A 143 -15.09 3.14 -4.81
CA GLY A 143 -14.91 2.28 -6.00
C GLY A 143 -13.47 1.88 -6.28
N ASP A 144 -12.47 2.65 -5.83
CA ASP A 144 -11.06 2.42 -6.05
C ASP A 144 -10.44 1.54 -4.95
N TYR A 145 -9.54 0.63 -5.30
CA TYR A 145 -8.86 -0.23 -4.35
C TYR A 145 -7.60 0.44 -3.78
N PHE A 146 -7.28 0.14 -2.53
CA PHE A 146 -6.03 0.55 -1.90
C PHE A 146 -5.36 -0.60 -1.15
N ALA A 147 -4.04 -0.57 -1.13
CA ALA A 147 -3.23 -1.63 -0.52
C ALA A 147 -2.90 -1.35 0.95
N ASN A 148 -2.70 -0.09 1.31
CA ASN A 148 -2.15 0.29 2.61
C ASN A 148 -3.15 1.05 3.48
N LEU A 149 -3.53 2.27 3.11
CA LEU A 149 -4.37 3.08 3.96
C LEU A 149 -5.05 4.27 3.28
N VAL A 150 -6.15 4.70 3.88
CA VAL A 150 -6.80 5.99 3.67
C VAL A 150 -6.42 6.94 4.81
N SER A 151 -6.07 8.18 4.50
CA SER A 151 -5.66 9.22 5.45
C SER A 151 -6.50 10.49 5.33
N ILE A 152 -6.91 11.07 6.45
CA ILE A 152 -7.65 12.33 6.53
C ILE A 152 -6.94 13.26 7.51
N GLY A 153 -6.68 14.50 7.08
CA GLY A 153 -6.05 15.53 7.92
C GLY A 153 -4.64 15.89 7.47
N ILE A 154 -3.65 15.85 8.38
CA ILE A 154 -2.29 16.36 8.08
C ILE A 154 -1.67 15.67 6.86
N SER A 155 -1.77 14.34 6.75
CA SER A 155 -1.17 13.61 5.61
C SER A 155 -1.75 14.05 4.28
N ALA A 156 -3.08 14.16 4.17
CA ALA A 156 -3.76 14.66 2.99
C ALA A 156 -3.34 16.11 2.67
N ALA A 157 -3.28 16.99 3.70
CA ALA A 157 -2.85 18.36 3.55
C ALA A 157 -1.38 18.49 3.11
N VAL A 158 -0.50 17.56 3.51
CA VAL A 158 0.89 17.48 3.07
C VAL A 158 0.97 16.94 1.64
N ALA A 159 0.18 15.91 1.31
CA ALA A 159 0.12 15.35 -0.04
C ALA A 159 -0.28 16.43 -1.07
N GLY A 160 -1.32 17.21 -0.79
CA GLY A 160 -1.79 18.29 -1.66
C GLY A 160 -0.84 19.49 -1.80
N ARG A 161 0.06 19.71 -0.84
CA ARG A 161 1.00 20.84 -0.83
C ARG A 161 2.41 20.50 -1.31
N THR A 162 2.73 19.21 -1.45
CA THR A 162 4.10 18.79 -1.82
C THR A 162 4.15 18.44 -3.30
N PRO A 163 4.75 19.29 -4.16
CA PRO A 163 4.94 18.95 -5.57
C PRO A 163 5.70 17.63 -5.72
N HIS A 164 5.29 16.79 -6.67
CA HIS A 164 5.93 15.49 -6.93
C HIS A 164 7.45 15.58 -7.14
N GLU A 165 7.92 16.70 -7.73
CA GLU A 165 9.36 16.95 -7.93
C GLU A 165 10.12 17.18 -6.61
N LEU A 166 9.50 17.82 -5.62
CA LEU A 166 10.11 18.10 -4.34
C LEU A 166 10.23 16.82 -3.48
N LYS A 167 9.19 15.95 -3.49
CA LYS A 167 9.24 14.60 -2.89
C LYS A 167 10.47 13.82 -3.41
N ARG A 168 10.81 14.01 -4.69
CA ARG A 168 11.89 13.28 -5.36
C ARG A 168 13.28 13.81 -5.03
N ARG A 169 13.47 15.13 -4.95
CA ARG A 169 14.81 15.76 -4.79
C ARG A 169 15.31 15.82 -3.35
N VAL A 170 14.43 16.02 -2.38
CA VAL A 170 14.81 16.30 -0.98
C VAL A 170 14.43 15.15 -0.04
N GLY A 171 13.69 14.12 -0.52
CA GLY A 171 13.40 12.90 0.21
C GLY A 171 12.72 13.13 1.57
N ARG A 172 13.11 12.33 2.59
CA ARG A 172 12.51 12.33 3.93
C ARG A 172 12.53 13.69 4.64
N TRP A 173 13.54 14.51 4.39
CA TRP A 173 13.69 15.83 5.05
C TRP A 173 12.68 16.86 4.55
N ALA A 174 12.37 16.88 3.24
CA ALA A 174 11.32 17.75 2.71
C ALA A 174 9.96 17.39 3.28
N TYR A 175 9.67 16.11 3.35
CA TYR A 175 8.43 15.63 3.94
C TYR A 175 8.33 16.00 5.43
N ALA A 176 9.40 15.82 6.20
CA ALA A 176 9.45 16.18 7.61
C ALA A 176 9.25 17.70 7.82
N LEU A 177 9.90 18.54 6.99
CA LEU A 177 9.76 20.00 7.08
C LEU A 177 8.35 20.47 6.69
N THR A 178 7.78 19.92 5.61
CA THR A 178 6.42 20.23 5.17
C THR A 178 5.41 19.77 6.22
N SER A 179 5.59 18.58 6.79
CA SER A 179 4.76 18.07 7.88
C SER A 179 4.81 18.94 9.12
N ALA A 180 6.01 19.39 9.52
CA ALA A 180 6.18 20.31 10.66
C ALA A 180 5.49 21.67 10.44
N ARG A 181 5.63 22.24 9.24
CA ARG A 181 4.96 23.49 8.87
C ARG A 181 3.44 23.32 8.79
N THR A 182 2.97 22.21 8.22
CA THR A 182 1.54 21.89 8.15
C THR A 182 0.98 21.72 9.55
N LEU A 183 1.66 20.97 10.41
CA LEU A 183 1.25 20.78 11.80
C LEU A 183 1.13 22.12 12.58
N ALA A 184 2.03 23.06 12.34
CA ALA A 184 2.02 24.39 13.00
C ALA A 184 0.76 25.20 12.67
N THR A 185 0.17 25.01 11.48
CA THR A 185 -1.00 25.74 11.01
C THR A 185 -2.28 24.91 11.00
N HIS A 186 -2.17 23.56 11.05
CA HIS A 186 -3.30 22.65 10.98
C HIS A 186 -4.20 22.78 12.21
N ARG A 187 -5.52 22.81 11.97
CA ARG A 187 -6.52 22.79 13.03
C ARG A 187 -7.04 21.36 13.24
N PRO A 188 -7.22 20.92 14.49
CA PRO A 188 -7.85 19.64 14.74
C PRO A 188 -9.30 19.68 14.27
N PHE A 189 -9.76 18.59 13.71
CA PHE A 189 -11.13 18.38 13.27
C PHE A 189 -11.84 17.33 14.13
N SER A 190 -13.17 17.35 14.11
CA SER A 190 -13.99 16.32 14.73
C SER A 190 -14.43 15.33 13.65
N ALA A 191 -14.20 14.05 13.91
CA ALA A 191 -14.63 12.97 13.05
C ALA A 191 -15.60 12.04 13.78
N GLU A 192 -16.58 11.55 13.03
CA GLU A 192 -17.47 10.47 13.42
C GLU A 192 -17.18 9.27 12.50
N VAL A 193 -16.83 8.15 13.10
CA VAL A 193 -16.51 6.89 12.41
C VAL A 193 -17.54 5.85 12.83
N ARG A 194 -18.27 5.30 11.87
CA ARG A 194 -19.29 4.26 12.07
C ARG A 194 -18.87 2.96 11.45
N SER A 195 -19.10 1.85 12.13
CA SER A 195 -18.95 0.50 11.63
C SER A 195 -20.04 -0.38 12.24
N GLY A 196 -21.01 -0.79 11.45
CA GLY A 196 -22.21 -1.44 11.96
C GLY A 196 -22.91 -0.63 13.06
N SER A 197 -23.06 -1.20 14.25
CA SER A 197 -23.61 -0.51 15.43
C SER A 197 -22.60 0.33 16.22
N ALA A 198 -21.31 0.16 15.94
CA ALA A 198 -20.26 0.90 16.63
C ALA A 198 -20.16 2.35 16.11
N LEU A 199 -20.03 3.28 17.03
CA LEU A 199 -19.86 4.70 16.76
C LEU A 199 -18.69 5.24 17.57
N TRP A 200 -17.68 5.75 16.86
CA TRP A 200 -16.52 6.39 17.48
C TRP A 200 -16.45 7.86 17.08
N ARG A 201 -16.46 8.74 18.08
CA ARG A 201 -16.28 10.18 17.90
C ARG A 201 -14.92 10.59 18.42
N VAL A 202 -14.15 11.26 17.59
CA VAL A 202 -12.79 11.65 17.94
C VAL A 202 -12.47 13.05 17.44
N ARG A 203 -11.72 13.80 18.25
CA ARG A 203 -11.09 15.07 17.82
C ARG A 203 -9.60 14.84 17.62
N THR A 204 -9.14 15.04 16.41
CA THR A 204 -7.78 14.66 16.02
C THR A 204 -7.21 15.59 14.95
N HIS A 205 -5.90 15.48 14.71
CA HIS A 205 -5.21 16.09 13.58
C HIS A 205 -5.03 15.11 12.40
N GLN A 206 -5.18 13.81 12.68
CA GLN A 206 -4.99 12.75 11.68
C GLN A 206 -5.87 11.56 12.02
N LEU A 207 -6.71 11.16 11.07
CA LEU A 207 -7.48 9.92 11.09
C LEU A 207 -6.99 9.04 9.94
N ASN A 208 -6.78 7.77 10.21
CA ASN A 208 -6.37 6.79 9.23
C ASN A 208 -7.27 5.56 9.28
N ILE A 209 -7.49 4.94 8.12
CA ILE A 209 -8.10 3.61 7.97
C ILE A 209 -7.12 2.74 7.21
N ALA A 210 -6.57 1.73 7.86
CA ALA A 210 -5.52 0.88 7.33
C ALA A 210 -6.04 -0.51 6.97
N ASN A 211 -5.58 -1.04 5.84
CA ASN A 211 -5.77 -2.43 5.43
C ASN A 211 -4.66 -3.35 5.97
N GLY A 212 -3.47 -2.83 6.20
CA GLY A 212 -2.36 -3.61 6.72
C GLY A 212 -1.76 -3.01 7.98
N ARG A 213 -0.82 -3.74 8.59
CA ARG A 213 -0.21 -3.36 9.85
C ARG A 213 0.87 -2.27 9.78
N MET A 214 1.31 -1.89 8.58
CA MET A 214 2.45 -0.98 8.39
C MET A 214 2.02 0.37 7.82
N HIS A 215 2.48 1.45 8.45
CA HIS A 215 2.35 2.81 7.93
C HIS A 215 3.69 3.55 8.07
N ALA A 216 4.15 4.18 7.00
CA ALA A 216 5.40 4.94 6.92
C ALA A 216 6.62 4.16 7.46
N GLY A 217 6.62 2.83 7.27
CA GLY A 217 7.67 1.93 7.76
C GLY A 217 7.55 1.53 9.23
N THR A 218 6.46 1.91 9.91
CA THR A 218 6.21 1.63 11.33
C THR A 218 5.00 0.72 11.48
N ALA A 219 5.05 -0.24 12.41
CA ALA A 219 3.90 -1.05 12.77
C ALA A 219 2.86 -0.20 13.52
N ILE A 220 1.64 -0.12 12.99
CA ILE A 220 0.53 0.66 13.55
C ILE A 220 -0.51 -0.20 14.26
N ALA A 221 -0.66 -1.45 13.82
CA ALA A 221 -1.53 -2.44 14.42
C ALA A 221 -0.80 -3.77 14.45
N ALA A 222 -0.40 -4.25 15.63
CA ALA A 222 0.36 -5.50 15.77
C ALA A 222 -0.47 -6.71 15.32
N ASP A 223 -1.77 -6.60 15.45
CA ASP A 223 -2.81 -7.58 15.21
C ASP A 223 -3.50 -7.47 13.84
N ALA A 224 -3.23 -6.41 13.03
CA ALA A 224 -3.77 -6.30 11.68
C ALA A 224 -2.98 -7.19 10.71
N SER A 225 -3.71 -7.84 9.82
CA SER A 225 -3.17 -8.66 8.72
C SER A 225 -3.75 -8.18 7.39
N LEU A 226 -3.09 -8.51 6.28
CA LEU A 226 -3.66 -8.31 4.93
C LEU A 226 -4.59 -9.47 4.53
N ASP A 227 -4.92 -10.36 5.46
CA ASP A 227 -5.74 -11.55 5.21
C ASP A 227 -6.58 -11.90 6.45
N ASP A 228 -7.16 -10.88 7.11
CA ASP A 228 -8.06 -11.05 8.26
C ASP A 228 -9.45 -10.47 7.99
N ARG A 229 -9.66 -9.94 6.78
CA ARG A 229 -10.90 -9.29 6.32
C ARG A 229 -11.33 -8.12 7.20
N LEU A 230 -10.37 -7.43 7.80
CA LEU A 230 -10.62 -6.29 8.67
C LEU A 230 -9.80 -5.07 8.25
N LEU A 231 -10.42 -3.92 8.44
CA LEU A 231 -9.75 -2.62 8.41
C LEU A 231 -9.59 -2.09 9.83
N VAL A 232 -8.59 -1.26 10.04
CA VAL A 232 -8.33 -0.61 11.34
C VAL A 232 -8.42 0.90 11.19
N ALA A 233 -9.45 1.50 11.78
CA ALA A 233 -9.55 2.96 11.91
C ALA A 233 -8.84 3.41 13.19
N TYR A 234 -7.92 4.39 13.09
CA TYR A 234 -7.18 4.91 14.24
C TYR A 234 -6.85 6.39 14.08
N ALA A 235 -6.77 7.10 15.21
CA ALA A 235 -6.42 8.52 15.24
C ALA A 235 -5.01 8.74 15.80
N LEU A 236 -4.28 9.70 15.23
CA LEU A 236 -2.98 10.10 15.70
C LEU A 236 -2.99 11.50 16.27
N GLY A 237 -2.34 11.68 17.44
CA GLY A 237 -2.03 12.97 18.00
C GLY A 237 -3.16 13.68 18.77
N GLY A 238 -4.34 13.13 18.89
CA GLY A 238 -5.45 13.76 19.62
C GLY A 238 -5.72 15.21 19.20
N GLY A 239 -6.51 15.95 19.97
CA GLY A 239 -6.92 17.34 19.64
C GLY A 239 -5.89 18.45 19.94
N SER A 240 -4.66 18.13 20.41
CA SER A 240 -3.64 19.13 20.69
C SER A 240 -2.44 19.01 19.76
N ARG A 241 -1.87 20.17 19.38
CA ARG A 241 -0.66 20.23 18.54
C ARG A 241 0.54 19.51 19.18
N LEU A 242 0.63 19.54 20.52
CA LEU A 242 1.70 18.88 21.25
C LEU A 242 1.60 17.36 21.14
N SER A 243 0.39 16.79 21.21
CA SER A 243 0.18 15.35 21.04
C SER A 243 0.47 14.90 19.59
N ALA A 244 0.09 15.73 18.60
CA ALA A 244 0.40 15.45 17.20
C ALA A 244 1.93 15.54 16.92
N ALA A 245 2.62 16.55 17.49
CA ALA A 245 4.07 16.68 17.39
C ALA A 245 4.81 15.50 18.06
N ARG A 246 4.33 15.03 19.21
CA ARG A 246 4.87 13.82 19.88
C ARG A 246 4.67 12.57 19.02
N ALA A 247 3.50 12.38 18.42
CA ALA A 247 3.24 11.25 17.53
C ALA A 247 4.17 11.29 16.30
N ALA A 248 4.35 12.45 15.68
CA ALA A 248 5.27 12.64 14.56
C ALA A 248 6.73 12.40 14.95
N ALA A 249 7.17 12.91 16.12
CA ALA A 249 8.51 12.70 16.63
C ALA A 249 8.76 11.21 16.96
N HIS A 250 7.78 10.54 17.60
CA HIS A 250 7.85 9.11 17.87
C HIS A 250 8.03 8.31 16.57
N GLN A 251 7.23 8.57 15.55
CA GLN A 251 7.32 7.91 14.25
C GLN A 251 8.67 8.16 13.55
N ALA A 252 9.24 9.34 13.70
CA ALA A 252 10.53 9.69 13.11
C ALA A 252 11.74 9.06 13.85
N LEU A 253 11.69 9.01 15.18
CA LEU A 253 12.81 8.61 16.04
C LEU A 253 12.79 7.13 16.42
N THR A 254 11.59 6.53 16.51
CA THR A 254 11.41 5.15 16.95
C THR A 254 10.46 4.37 16.02
N PRO A 255 10.76 4.29 14.70
CA PRO A 255 9.85 3.66 13.73
C PRO A 255 9.60 2.16 13.97
N TRP A 256 10.38 1.52 14.84
CA TRP A 256 10.24 0.10 15.23
C TRP A 256 9.32 -0.10 16.44
N LEU A 257 8.93 0.96 17.16
CA LEU A 257 7.99 0.86 18.26
C LEU A 257 6.56 1.15 17.78
N PRO A 258 5.56 0.40 18.30
CA PRO A 258 4.16 0.68 17.98
C PRO A 258 3.79 2.12 18.37
N LEU A 259 3.01 2.79 17.52
CA LEU A 259 2.46 4.10 17.82
C LEU A 259 1.42 4.00 18.94
N GLU A 260 1.49 4.92 19.93
CA GLU A 260 0.38 5.10 20.88
C GLU A 260 -0.86 5.58 20.15
N ARG A 261 -1.88 4.74 20.10
CA ARG A 261 -3.19 5.03 19.50
C ARG A 261 -4.13 5.58 20.57
N LYS A 262 -4.78 6.69 20.29
CA LYS A 262 -5.88 7.20 21.13
C LYS A 262 -7.22 6.57 20.71
N GLY A 263 -7.35 5.29 20.93
CA GLY A 263 -8.48 4.51 20.48
C GLY A 263 -8.32 4.05 19.01
N TYR A 264 -8.96 2.96 18.73
CA TYR A 264 -9.08 2.41 17.38
C TYR A 264 -10.41 1.64 17.27
N LEU A 265 -10.87 1.46 16.06
CA LEU A 265 -12.02 0.64 15.74
C LEU A 265 -11.62 -0.32 14.63
N THR A 266 -11.97 -1.59 14.79
CA THR A 266 -11.81 -2.60 13.73
C THR A 266 -13.17 -2.92 13.15
N GLY A 267 -13.21 -3.17 11.85
CA GLY A 267 -14.44 -3.51 11.16
C GLY A 267 -14.23 -3.85 9.70
N THR A 268 -15.27 -4.37 9.07
CA THR A 268 -15.27 -4.69 7.64
C THR A 268 -15.59 -3.49 6.77
N GLU A 269 -16.23 -2.47 7.36
CA GLU A 269 -16.62 -1.23 6.68
C GLU A 269 -16.61 -0.05 7.64
N PHE A 270 -16.37 1.13 7.11
CA PHE A 270 -16.45 2.40 7.85
C PHE A 270 -17.13 3.47 7.01
N THR A 271 -18.05 4.20 7.64
CA THR A 271 -18.50 5.50 7.15
C THR A 271 -17.83 6.58 7.99
N VAL A 272 -17.14 7.51 7.35
CA VAL A 272 -16.44 8.61 8.02
C VAL A 272 -17.04 9.93 7.61
N SER A 273 -17.48 10.72 8.59
CA SER A 273 -17.88 12.11 8.41
C SER A 273 -17.05 13.03 9.30
N THR A 274 -16.86 14.26 8.85
CA THR A 274 -16.09 15.29 9.55
C THR A 274 -16.90 16.58 9.69
N ASP A 275 -16.56 17.39 10.69
CA ASP A 275 -17.24 18.67 10.97
C ASP A 275 -17.13 19.69 9.82
N VAL A 276 -16.12 19.55 8.96
CA VAL A 276 -15.95 20.25 7.68
C VAL A 276 -15.47 19.26 6.64
N PRO A 277 -15.81 19.41 5.34
CA PRO A 277 -15.21 18.56 4.29
C PRO A 277 -13.71 18.67 4.30
N LEU A 278 -13.03 17.52 4.30
CA LEU A 278 -11.55 17.41 4.29
C LEU A 278 -11.09 16.53 3.15
N ASP A 279 -9.97 16.91 2.54
CA ASP A 279 -9.32 16.08 1.54
C ASP A 279 -8.97 14.71 2.10
N VAL A 280 -9.13 13.71 1.27
CA VAL A 280 -8.80 12.30 1.55
C VAL A 280 -7.59 11.91 0.73
N ASP A 281 -6.62 11.29 1.37
CA ASP A 281 -5.44 10.72 0.77
C ASP A 281 -5.58 9.19 0.79
N VAL A 282 -5.51 8.57 -0.38
CA VAL A 282 -5.57 7.11 -0.57
C VAL A 282 -4.22 6.64 -1.09
N ASP A 283 -3.49 5.86 -0.30
CA ASP A 283 -2.14 5.35 -0.60
C ASP A 283 -1.13 6.43 -1.05
N GLY A 284 -1.33 7.69 -0.64
CA GLY A 284 -0.45 8.82 -0.95
C GLY A 284 -0.91 9.70 -2.12
N GLU A 285 -2.10 9.48 -2.65
CA GLU A 285 -2.75 10.28 -3.70
C GLU A 285 -4.07 10.88 -3.19
N LEU A 286 -4.34 12.13 -3.55
CA LEU A 286 -5.60 12.78 -3.18
C LEU A 286 -6.76 12.18 -3.98
N SER A 287 -7.81 11.71 -3.27
CA SER A 287 -8.99 11.10 -3.86
C SER A 287 -10.24 11.55 -3.10
N GLY A 288 -10.88 12.61 -3.58
CA GLY A 288 -12.13 13.09 -3.03
C GLY A 288 -12.04 13.83 -1.69
N THR A 289 -13.19 13.96 -1.03
CA THR A 289 -13.32 14.64 0.26
C THR A 289 -14.33 13.89 1.15
N THR A 290 -14.22 14.07 2.48
CA THR A 290 -15.24 13.54 3.41
C THR A 290 -16.63 14.15 3.15
N PRO A 291 -17.75 13.43 3.38
CA PRO A 291 -17.81 12.06 3.94
C PRO A 291 -17.38 10.98 2.93
N ILE A 292 -16.81 9.87 3.44
CA ILE A 292 -16.40 8.71 2.64
C ILE A 292 -16.96 7.41 3.20
N HIS A 293 -17.08 6.42 2.33
CA HIS A 293 -17.34 5.03 2.70
C HIS A 293 -16.12 4.17 2.33
N VAL A 294 -15.63 3.39 3.28
CA VAL A 294 -14.48 2.53 3.14
C VAL A 294 -14.86 1.13 3.57
N GLU A 295 -14.53 0.13 2.75
CA GLU A 295 -14.82 -1.28 3.02
C GLU A 295 -13.61 -2.16 2.72
N VAL A 296 -13.54 -3.35 3.34
CA VAL A 296 -12.58 -4.37 2.97
C VAL A 296 -13.17 -5.27 1.88
N THR A 297 -12.35 -5.58 0.88
CA THR A 297 -12.66 -6.60 -0.13
C THR A 297 -11.74 -7.78 0.10
N GLY A 298 -12.33 -8.86 0.64
CA GLY A 298 -11.58 -10.07 0.98
C GLY A 298 -11.07 -10.81 -0.25
N GLN A 299 -9.84 -11.34 -0.18
CA GLN A 299 -9.23 -12.16 -1.23
C GLN A 299 -9.21 -11.49 -2.60
N ALA A 300 -9.04 -10.17 -2.62
CA ALA A 300 -9.12 -9.37 -3.84
C ALA A 300 -7.88 -9.50 -4.72
N LEU A 301 -6.73 -9.83 -4.15
CA LEU A 301 -5.45 -9.85 -4.85
C LEU A 301 -4.65 -11.12 -4.53
N ARG A 302 -4.08 -11.77 -5.56
CA ARG A 302 -3.12 -12.85 -5.40
C ARG A 302 -1.70 -12.33 -5.41
N VAL A 303 -0.89 -12.74 -4.41
CA VAL A 303 0.48 -12.24 -4.25
C VAL A 303 1.43 -13.39 -3.93
N MET A 304 2.66 -13.30 -4.46
CA MET A 304 3.77 -14.16 -4.01
C MET A 304 4.26 -13.68 -2.65
N VAL A 305 4.24 -14.57 -1.67
CA VAL A 305 4.65 -14.28 -0.29
C VAL A 305 5.67 -15.30 0.21
N PRO A 306 6.43 -14.99 1.29
CA PRO A 306 7.26 -15.97 1.96
C PRO A 306 6.44 -17.19 2.41
N THR A 307 7.04 -18.37 2.42
CA THR A 307 6.36 -19.60 2.87
C THR A 307 5.85 -19.52 4.31
N ALA A 308 6.50 -18.68 5.14
CA ALA A 308 6.12 -18.42 6.52
C ALA A 308 4.92 -17.44 6.68
N PHE A 309 4.45 -16.83 5.59
CA PHE A 309 3.26 -15.97 5.65
C PHE A 309 2.05 -16.79 6.10
N VAL A 310 1.33 -16.28 7.09
CA VAL A 310 0.09 -16.94 7.56
C VAL A 310 -1.03 -16.48 6.63
N ASP A 311 -1.67 -17.46 5.99
CA ASP A 311 -2.70 -17.31 4.98
C ASP A 311 -3.96 -18.01 5.53
N SER A 312 -5.04 -17.27 5.75
CA SER A 312 -6.28 -17.73 6.40
C SER A 312 -7.36 -18.23 5.41
#